data_122a9e2d00c2c394c9fd6fd5084ddcf4
#
_entry.id   122a9e2d00c2c394c9fd6fd5084ddcf4
#
_cell.length_a   1.000
_cell.length_b   1.000
_cell.length_c   1.000
_cell.angle_alpha   90.00
_cell.angle_beta   90.00
_cell.angle_gamma   90.00
#
_symmetry.space_group_name_H-M   'P 1'
#
loop_
_entity.id
_entity.type
_entity.pdbx_description
1 polymer ?
#
loop_
_entity_poly.entity_id
_entity_poly.type
_entity_poly.pdbx_seq_one_letter_code
_entity_poly.pdbx_strand_id
1 'polypeptide(L)'
;DAAWQKAHAYAHERRQMRAPKPAGIKGEPTDFIIEHPAMRRILDTQRAWIDGSRVLAYQTGLALDIAKHHPDAAQRESAQRWCALTTPILKAACTEQGFHGASDCLQVFGGHGYVSEWGIEQNVRDARIAMIYEGTNEIQAIDLLMRKVLGDGGAALNAMLDELSAGLNAQAPHEAQVLHLFAQLRDITQQATQVQTRPDGSVTLSWIAGDYLRVATLALLAWSWTRIEAAQPTDAARWHAPAAALRAWVLPEFEMRLNIIRAQFKPA
;
A
#
# COMPACT_ATOMS: atom_id res chain seq x y z
N ASP A 1 2.48 10.07 7.77
CA ASP A 1 3.16 9.81 9.04
C ASP A 1 2.84 10.86 10.10
N ALA A 2 2.97 12.17 9.83
CA ALA A 2 2.71 13.22 10.83
C ALA A 2 1.33 13.09 11.51
N ALA A 3 0.27 12.86 10.74
CA ALA A 3 -1.06 12.62 11.29
C ALA A 3 -1.11 11.38 12.21
N TRP A 4 -0.41 10.30 11.82
CA TRP A 4 -0.32 9.10 12.65
C TRP A 4 0.38 9.36 13.98
N GLN A 5 1.50 10.09 13.99
CA GLN A 5 2.22 10.42 15.21
C GLN A 5 1.35 11.22 16.19
N LYS A 6 0.62 12.24 15.67
CA LYS A 6 -0.33 13.00 16.47
C LYS A 6 -1.45 12.10 17.04
N ALA A 7 -2.06 11.27 16.19
CA ALA A 7 -3.15 10.40 16.60
C ALA A 7 -2.70 9.33 17.62
N HIS A 8 -1.51 8.77 17.42
CA HIS A 8 -0.91 7.81 18.34
C HIS A 8 -0.64 8.42 19.72
N ALA A 9 -0.04 9.62 19.77
CA ALA A 9 0.19 10.33 21.03
C ALA A 9 -1.15 10.62 21.73
N TYR A 10 -2.11 11.21 21.02
CA TYR A 10 -3.43 11.50 21.57
C TYR A 10 -4.13 10.25 22.12
N ALA A 11 -4.00 9.10 21.43
CA ALA A 11 -4.64 7.87 21.85
C ALA A 11 -4.10 7.32 23.19
N HIS A 12 -2.86 7.66 23.56
CA HIS A 12 -2.24 7.30 24.85
C HIS A 12 -2.54 8.28 25.98
N GLU A 13 -3.11 9.45 25.67
CA GLU A 13 -3.45 10.47 26.67
C GLU A 13 -4.95 10.54 26.92
N ARG A 14 -5.78 10.39 25.87
CA ARG A 14 -7.24 10.51 25.95
C ARG A 14 -7.85 9.28 26.57
N ARG A 15 -8.67 9.50 27.60
CA ARG A 15 -9.53 8.46 28.21
C ARG A 15 -10.98 8.64 27.80
N GLN A 16 -11.65 7.54 27.45
CA GLN A 16 -13.07 7.55 27.13
C GLN A 16 -13.65 6.13 27.18
N MET A 17 -14.79 5.97 27.88
CA MET A 17 -15.47 4.69 28.00
C MET A 17 -14.59 3.58 28.62
N ARG A 18 -15.06 2.33 28.52
CA ARG A 18 -14.33 1.14 28.93
C ARG A 18 -14.01 0.30 27.69
N ALA A 19 -12.76 -0.07 27.52
CA ALA A 19 -12.35 -1.01 26.50
C ALA A 19 -12.82 -2.44 26.86
N PRO A 20 -13.18 -3.29 25.87
CA PRO A 20 -13.42 -4.70 26.11
C PRO A 20 -12.19 -5.35 26.72
N LYS A 21 -12.34 -6.03 27.86
CA LYS A 21 -11.26 -6.75 28.56
C LYS A 21 -11.66 -8.21 28.78
N PRO A 22 -10.70 -9.12 28.87
CA PRO A 22 -10.97 -10.50 29.27
C PRO A 22 -11.74 -10.56 30.58
N ALA A 23 -12.60 -11.57 30.73
CA ALA A 23 -13.41 -11.76 31.92
C ALA A 23 -12.57 -11.78 33.19
N GLY A 24 -13.02 -11.10 34.24
CA GLY A 24 -12.34 -11.02 35.54
C GLY A 24 -11.32 -9.88 35.69
N ILE A 25 -10.96 -9.18 34.63
CA ILE A 25 -10.09 -7.99 34.73
C ILE A 25 -10.92 -6.79 35.13
N LYS A 26 -10.67 -6.25 36.35
CA LYS A 26 -11.20 -4.96 36.79
C LYS A 26 -10.40 -3.85 36.15
N GLY A 27 -11.07 -2.87 35.54
CA GLY A 27 -10.45 -1.69 34.96
C GLY A 27 -10.80 -0.42 35.74
N GLU A 28 -10.07 0.65 35.43
CA GLU A 28 -10.40 2.01 35.83
C GLU A 28 -11.80 2.40 35.30
N PRO A 29 -12.44 3.47 35.83
CA PRO A 29 -13.73 3.97 35.33
C PRO A 29 -13.75 4.25 33.83
N THR A 30 -12.61 4.71 33.28
CA THR A 30 -12.38 4.94 31.86
C THR A 30 -10.99 4.43 31.46
N ASP A 31 -10.87 3.93 30.24
CA ASP A 31 -9.60 3.45 29.69
C ASP A 31 -9.03 4.46 28.68
N PHE A 32 -7.71 4.39 28.42
CA PHE A 32 -7.12 5.12 27.31
C PHE A 32 -7.70 4.63 26.00
N ILE A 33 -7.93 5.54 25.03
CA ILE A 33 -8.58 5.15 23.78
C ILE A 33 -7.72 4.19 22.95
N ILE A 34 -6.40 4.15 23.15
CA ILE A 34 -5.52 3.15 22.54
C ILE A 34 -5.87 1.71 22.97
N GLU A 35 -6.53 1.51 24.10
CA GLU A 35 -6.94 0.19 24.56
C GLU A 35 -8.18 -0.35 23.79
N HIS A 36 -8.91 0.52 23.07
CA HIS A 36 -10.06 0.11 22.29
C HIS A 36 -9.64 -0.54 20.97
N PRO A 37 -10.14 -1.76 20.64
CA PRO A 37 -9.76 -2.48 19.43
C PRO A 37 -9.95 -1.69 18.13
N ALA A 38 -11.01 -0.87 18.05
CA ALA A 38 -11.27 -0.03 16.87
C ALA A 38 -10.18 1.02 16.66
N MET A 39 -9.68 1.64 17.73
CA MET A 39 -8.61 2.63 17.65
C MET A 39 -7.27 1.99 17.28
N ARG A 40 -6.96 0.83 17.89
CA ARG A 40 -5.77 0.05 17.49
C ARG A 40 -5.83 -0.33 16.01
N ARG A 41 -6.97 -0.83 15.54
CA ARG A 41 -7.14 -1.17 14.13
C ARG A 41 -6.78 0.00 13.22
N ILE A 42 -7.27 1.21 13.50
CA ILE A 42 -6.94 2.41 12.72
C ILE A 42 -5.43 2.64 12.74
N LEU A 43 -4.84 2.73 13.93
CA LEU A 43 -3.42 3.08 14.09
C LEU A 43 -2.49 2.00 13.49
N ASP A 44 -2.76 0.73 13.73
CA ASP A 44 -1.93 -0.38 13.22
C ASP A 44 -2.05 -0.48 11.69
N THR A 45 -3.25 -0.27 11.12
CA THR A 45 -3.45 -0.26 9.67
C THR A 45 -2.68 0.89 9.02
N GLN A 46 -2.76 2.10 9.58
CA GLN A 46 -1.99 3.23 9.05
C GLN A 46 -0.49 3.01 9.21
N ARG A 47 -0.05 2.41 10.30
CA ARG A 47 1.36 2.06 10.49
C ARG A 47 1.85 1.04 9.46
N ALA A 48 1.01 0.04 9.14
CA ALA A 48 1.32 -0.94 8.10
C ALA A 48 1.56 -0.27 6.74
N TRP A 49 0.74 0.69 6.36
CA TRP A 49 0.92 1.46 5.14
C TRP A 49 2.18 2.32 5.16
N ILE A 50 2.42 3.04 6.25
CA ILE A 50 3.57 3.94 6.39
C ILE A 50 4.88 3.17 6.26
N ASP A 51 5.07 2.10 7.02
CA ASP A 51 6.34 1.39 7.06
C ASP A 51 6.59 0.58 5.79
N GLY A 52 5.58 -0.10 5.24
CA GLY A 52 5.71 -0.80 3.97
C GLY A 52 5.99 0.15 2.80
N SER A 53 5.31 1.31 2.76
CA SER A 53 5.58 2.34 1.73
C SER A 53 6.98 2.92 1.84
N ARG A 54 7.54 3.05 3.06
CA ARG A 54 8.93 3.48 3.25
C ARG A 54 9.94 2.52 2.65
N VAL A 55 9.72 1.21 2.81
CA VAL A 55 10.59 0.20 2.17
C VAL A 55 10.59 0.40 0.66
N LEU A 56 9.42 0.55 0.04
CA LEU A 56 9.31 0.79 -1.40
C LEU A 56 9.97 2.11 -1.83
N ALA A 57 9.76 3.18 -1.05
CA ALA A 57 10.33 4.49 -1.36
C ALA A 57 11.87 4.47 -1.27
N TYR A 58 12.45 3.89 -0.23
CA TYR A 58 13.90 3.79 -0.08
C TYR A 58 14.52 2.85 -1.10
N GLN A 59 13.87 1.71 -1.39
CA GLN A 59 14.29 0.82 -2.47
C GLN A 59 14.30 1.54 -3.82
N THR A 60 13.29 2.38 -4.08
CA THR A 60 13.22 3.17 -5.32
C THR A 60 14.29 4.27 -5.35
N GLY A 61 14.55 4.93 -4.21
CA GLY A 61 15.65 5.88 -4.09
C GLY A 61 17.01 5.24 -4.41
N LEU A 62 17.28 4.07 -3.83
CA LEU A 62 18.49 3.29 -4.15
C LEU A 62 18.55 2.88 -5.62
N ALA A 63 17.42 2.44 -6.17
CA ALA A 63 17.35 2.06 -7.58
C ALA A 63 17.63 3.24 -8.53
N LEU A 64 17.22 4.47 -8.19
CA LEU A 64 17.57 5.67 -8.95
C LEU A 64 19.08 5.91 -8.99
N ASP A 65 19.79 5.71 -7.88
CA ASP A 65 21.25 5.83 -7.82
C ASP A 65 21.92 4.72 -8.62
N ILE A 66 21.46 3.47 -8.50
CA ILE A 66 21.97 2.33 -9.27
C ILE A 66 21.75 2.56 -10.77
N ALA A 67 20.56 2.98 -11.18
CA ALA A 67 20.21 3.23 -12.57
C ALA A 67 21.13 4.27 -13.22
N LYS A 68 21.63 5.21 -12.43
CA LYS A 68 22.48 6.30 -12.90
C LYS A 68 23.98 6.01 -12.82
N HIS A 69 24.41 5.32 -11.76
CA HIS A 69 25.83 5.28 -11.40
C HIS A 69 26.46 3.88 -11.35
N HIS A 70 25.68 2.80 -11.38
CA HIS A 70 26.24 1.46 -11.27
C HIS A 70 27.12 1.12 -12.49
N PRO A 71 28.32 0.52 -12.30
CA PRO A 71 29.22 0.18 -13.41
C PRO A 71 28.66 -0.89 -14.35
N ASP A 72 27.93 -1.86 -13.81
CA ASP A 72 27.31 -2.94 -14.58
C ASP A 72 26.03 -2.46 -15.28
N ALA A 73 25.96 -2.65 -16.60
CA ALA A 73 24.82 -2.25 -17.43
C ALA A 73 23.54 -3.04 -17.09
N ALA A 74 23.65 -4.32 -16.77
CA ALA A 74 22.49 -5.15 -16.42
C ALA A 74 21.84 -4.67 -15.10
N GLN A 75 22.66 -4.27 -14.13
CA GLN A 75 22.17 -3.68 -12.89
C GLN A 75 21.46 -2.33 -13.12
N ARG A 76 22.03 -1.49 -14.00
CA ARG A 76 21.35 -0.23 -14.37
C ARG A 76 20.01 -0.47 -15.05
N GLU A 77 19.95 -1.44 -15.95
CA GLU A 77 18.71 -1.78 -16.66
C GLU A 77 17.62 -2.32 -15.71
N SER A 78 17.97 -3.24 -14.82
CA SER A 78 17.07 -3.74 -13.78
C SER A 78 16.53 -2.59 -12.90
N ALA A 79 17.43 -1.70 -12.44
CA ALA A 79 17.05 -0.55 -11.64
C ALA A 79 16.17 0.45 -12.42
N GLN A 80 16.39 0.65 -13.72
CA GLN A 80 15.52 1.47 -14.58
C GLN A 80 14.12 0.88 -14.71
N ARG A 81 14.00 -0.46 -14.91
CA ARG A 81 12.70 -1.16 -14.91
C ARG A 81 11.97 -0.95 -13.60
N TRP A 82 12.66 -1.16 -12.47
CA TRP A 82 12.10 -0.91 -11.14
C TRP A 82 11.54 0.51 -11.02
N CYS A 83 12.35 1.53 -11.32
CA CYS A 83 11.94 2.93 -11.22
C CYS A 83 10.75 3.26 -12.14
N ALA A 84 10.75 2.74 -13.37
CA ALA A 84 9.68 2.99 -14.33
C ALA A 84 8.33 2.46 -13.84
N LEU A 85 8.31 1.27 -13.20
CA LEU A 85 7.08 0.65 -12.69
C LEU A 85 6.66 1.21 -11.32
N THR A 86 7.63 1.46 -10.43
CA THR A 86 7.29 1.84 -9.04
C THR A 86 7.00 3.32 -8.86
N THR A 87 7.52 4.21 -9.70
CA THR A 87 7.27 5.67 -9.57
C THR A 87 5.77 6.01 -9.64
N PRO A 88 4.99 5.59 -10.64
CA PRO A 88 3.55 5.85 -10.68
C PRO A 88 2.81 5.17 -9.51
N ILE A 89 3.24 3.97 -9.11
CA ILE A 89 2.67 3.25 -7.95
C ILE A 89 2.88 4.07 -6.67
N LEU A 90 4.13 4.49 -6.39
CA LEU A 90 4.44 5.27 -5.19
C LEU A 90 3.70 6.59 -5.17
N LYS A 91 3.69 7.33 -6.31
CA LYS A 91 2.98 8.61 -6.36
C LYS A 91 1.51 8.43 -6.04
N ALA A 92 0.81 7.54 -6.75
CA ALA A 92 -0.63 7.36 -6.57
C ALA A 92 -0.97 6.75 -5.20
N ALA A 93 -0.32 5.64 -4.83
CA ALA A 93 -0.64 4.93 -3.59
C ALA A 93 -0.28 5.73 -2.33
N CYS A 94 0.90 6.37 -2.29
CA CYS A 94 1.30 7.15 -1.11
C CYS A 94 0.46 8.41 -0.93
N THR A 95 0.04 9.07 -2.01
CA THR A 95 -0.78 10.28 -1.91
C THR A 95 -2.23 9.95 -1.56
N GLU A 96 -2.80 8.90 -2.14
CA GLU A 96 -4.13 8.41 -1.80
C GLU A 96 -4.18 7.94 -0.34
N GLN A 97 -3.25 7.07 0.06
CA GLN A 97 -3.17 6.60 1.44
C GLN A 97 -2.79 7.72 2.42
N GLY A 98 -2.03 8.71 1.97
CA GLY A 98 -1.72 9.91 2.76
C GLY A 98 -2.97 10.69 3.13
N PHE A 99 -3.88 10.87 2.18
CA PHE A 99 -5.16 11.56 2.41
C PHE A 99 -6.11 10.73 3.28
N HIS A 100 -6.38 9.48 2.89
CA HIS A 100 -7.28 8.60 3.65
C HIS A 100 -6.73 8.32 5.05
N GLY A 101 -5.44 8.06 5.17
CA GLY A 101 -4.80 7.82 6.45
C GLY A 101 -4.78 9.05 7.37
N ALA A 102 -4.66 10.26 6.83
CA ALA A 102 -4.81 11.48 7.62
C ALA A 102 -6.24 11.64 8.15
N SER A 103 -7.24 11.32 7.33
CA SER A 103 -8.66 11.31 7.73
C SER A 103 -8.94 10.27 8.81
N ASP A 104 -8.42 9.05 8.66
CA ASP A 104 -8.55 8.00 9.67
C ASP A 104 -7.87 8.39 10.99
N CYS A 105 -6.72 9.04 10.93
CA CYS A 105 -6.03 9.57 12.10
C CYS A 105 -6.81 10.71 12.77
N LEU A 106 -7.47 11.57 12.00
CA LEU A 106 -8.38 12.58 12.53
C LEU A 106 -9.55 11.94 13.30
N GLN A 107 -10.08 10.81 12.80
CA GLN A 107 -11.16 10.07 13.47
C GLN A 107 -10.77 9.65 14.89
N VAL A 108 -9.48 9.36 15.16
CA VAL A 108 -8.98 9.00 16.50
C VAL A 108 -9.18 10.14 17.51
N PHE A 109 -9.13 11.39 17.05
CA PHE A 109 -9.38 12.57 17.90
C PHE A 109 -10.88 12.80 18.21
N GLY A 110 -11.78 12.16 17.48
CA GLY A 110 -13.20 12.45 17.57
C GLY A 110 -13.49 13.93 17.25
N GLY A 111 -14.38 14.58 18.00
CA GLY A 111 -14.73 16.00 17.78
C GLY A 111 -13.55 16.97 17.90
N HIS A 112 -12.54 16.66 18.68
CA HIS A 112 -11.31 17.45 18.79
C HIS A 112 -10.56 17.51 17.46
N GLY A 113 -10.61 16.45 16.65
CA GLY A 113 -9.92 16.43 15.35
C GLY A 113 -10.50 17.37 14.31
N TYR A 114 -11.76 17.81 14.50
CA TYR A 114 -12.45 18.67 13.53
C TYR A 114 -12.11 20.16 13.69
N VAL A 115 -11.67 20.57 14.87
CA VAL A 115 -11.38 21.98 15.18
C VAL A 115 -9.91 22.29 15.01
N SER A 116 -9.60 23.54 14.62
CA SER A 116 -8.25 23.97 14.23
C SER A 116 -7.22 23.93 15.36
N GLU A 117 -7.67 24.04 16.62
CA GLU A 117 -6.80 24.06 17.80
C GLU A 117 -5.94 22.81 17.96
N TRP A 118 -6.39 21.66 17.46
CA TRP A 118 -5.65 20.40 17.50
C TRP A 118 -4.73 20.20 16.29
N GLY A 119 -4.94 20.94 15.21
CA GLY A 119 -4.10 20.98 14.02
C GLY A 119 -4.00 19.65 13.23
N ILE A 120 -4.81 18.65 13.55
CA ILE A 120 -4.81 17.39 12.77
C ILE A 120 -5.66 17.55 11.50
N GLU A 121 -6.67 18.39 11.51
CA GLU A 121 -7.51 18.67 10.33
C GLU A 121 -6.68 19.28 9.19
N GLN A 122 -5.63 20.05 9.51
CA GLN A 122 -4.68 20.59 8.54
C GLN A 122 -3.98 19.48 7.75
N ASN A 123 -3.61 18.36 8.40
CA ASN A 123 -2.98 17.22 7.70
C ASN A 123 -3.90 16.63 6.63
N VAL A 124 -5.22 16.60 6.86
CA VAL A 124 -6.20 16.10 5.87
C VAL A 124 -6.29 17.04 4.67
N ARG A 125 -6.40 18.34 4.93
CA ARG A 125 -6.47 19.36 3.85
C ARG A 125 -5.21 19.37 3.00
N ASP A 126 -4.03 19.35 3.65
CA ASP A 126 -2.74 19.39 2.96
C ASP A 126 -2.46 18.11 2.17
N ALA A 127 -2.91 16.95 2.64
CA ALA A 127 -2.72 15.69 1.92
C ALA A 127 -3.53 15.62 0.61
N ARG A 128 -4.66 16.32 0.52
CA ARG A 128 -5.57 16.22 -0.64
C ARG A 128 -4.95 16.71 -1.93
N ILE A 129 -4.17 17.79 -1.91
CA ILE A 129 -3.58 18.36 -3.12
C ILE A 129 -2.57 17.39 -3.78
N ALA A 130 -1.91 16.55 -2.98
CA ALA A 130 -0.92 15.60 -3.47
C ALA A 130 -1.50 14.56 -4.45
N MET A 131 -2.80 14.26 -4.36
CA MET A 131 -3.47 13.36 -5.30
C MET A 131 -3.78 14.01 -6.66
N ILE A 132 -3.71 15.33 -6.75
CA ILE A 132 -4.22 16.12 -7.88
C ILE A 132 -3.09 16.64 -8.75
N TYR A 133 -2.04 17.21 -8.16
CA TYR A 133 -0.96 17.87 -8.88
C TYR A 133 0.09 16.89 -9.42
N GLU A 134 0.93 17.35 -10.36
CA GLU A 134 1.98 16.54 -11.02
C GLU A 134 1.45 15.26 -11.68
N GLY A 135 0.28 15.37 -12.28
CA GLY A 135 -0.49 14.24 -12.80
C GLY A 135 -1.34 13.60 -11.72
N THR A 136 -2.66 13.58 -11.95
CA THR A 136 -3.60 12.98 -10.99
C THR A 136 -3.31 11.50 -10.78
N ASN A 137 -3.84 10.91 -9.71
CA ASN A 137 -3.65 9.49 -9.45
C ASN A 137 -4.22 8.62 -10.58
N GLU A 138 -5.29 9.06 -11.24
CA GLU A 138 -5.87 8.40 -12.42
C GLU A 138 -4.90 8.42 -13.61
N ILE A 139 -4.20 9.52 -13.85
CA ILE A 139 -3.17 9.61 -14.90
C ILE A 139 -2.00 8.68 -14.57
N GLN A 140 -1.57 8.60 -13.32
CA GLN A 140 -0.53 7.66 -12.89
C GLN A 140 -0.96 6.20 -13.12
N ALA A 141 -2.22 5.89 -12.86
CA ALA A 141 -2.76 4.54 -13.07
C ALA A 141 -2.82 4.17 -14.57
N ILE A 142 -3.28 5.09 -15.41
CA ILE A 142 -3.29 4.91 -16.87
C ILE A 142 -1.85 4.77 -17.40
N ASP A 143 -0.92 5.60 -16.95
CA ASP A 143 0.50 5.53 -17.35
C ASP A 143 1.12 4.17 -16.95
N LEU A 144 0.88 3.71 -15.73
CA LEU A 144 1.34 2.40 -15.27
C LEU A 144 0.81 1.29 -16.17
N LEU A 145 -0.50 1.17 -16.31
CA LEU A 145 -1.09 0.06 -17.04
C LEU A 145 -0.79 0.12 -18.54
N MET A 146 -1.15 1.23 -19.20
CA MET A 146 -1.14 1.31 -20.65
C MET A 146 0.26 1.45 -21.24
N ARG A 147 1.15 2.20 -20.57
CA ARG A 147 2.47 2.53 -21.12
C ARG A 147 3.59 1.67 -20.53
N LYS A 148 3.59 1.48 -19.19
CA LYS A 148 4.71 0.81 -18.52
C LYS A 148 4.56 -0.70 -18.47
N VAL A 149 3.33 -1.20 -18.39
CA VAL A 149 3.05 -2.63 -18.34
C VAL A 149 2.65 -3.18 -19.71
N LEU A 150 1.61 -2.65 -20.33
CA LEU A 150 1.11 -3.18 -21.60
C LEU A 150 1.94 -2.73 -22.82
N GLY A 151 2.79 -1.71 -22.67
CA GLY A 151 3.66 -1.23 -23.74
C GLY A 151 4.68 -2.26 -24.22
N ASP A 152 5.06 -3.22 -23.38
CA ASP A 152 5.96 -4.35 -23.70
C ASP A 152 5.30 -5.72 -23.47
N GLY A 153 3.96 -5.76 -23.37
CA GLY A 153 3.22 -6.97 -23.10
C GLY A 153 3.42 -7.56 -21.70
N GLY A 154 3.84 -6.73 -20.74
CA GLY A 154 4.09 -7.13 -19.35
C GLY A 154 5.48 -7.69 -19.09
N ALA A 155 6.40 -7.62 -20.03
CA ALA A 155 7.73 -8.21 -19.90
C ALA A 155 8.54 -7.57 -18.76
N ALA A 156 8.55 -6.24 -18.66
CA ALA A 156 9.24 -5.52 -17.59
C ALA A 156 8.67 -5.84 -16.20
N LEU A 157 7.34 -5.91 -16.08
CA LEU A 157 6.68 -6.31 -14.84
C LEU A 157 7.05 -7.73 -14.45
N ASN A 158 6.98 -8.68 -15.39
CA ASN A 158 7.32 -10.07 -15.14
C ASN A 158 8.76 -10.24 -14.68
N ALA A 159 9.72 -9.56 -15.32
CA ALA A 159 11.12 -9.58 -14.92
C ALA A 159 11.32 -9.03 -13.49
N MET A 160 10.66 -7.92 -13.15
CA MET A 160 10.68 -7.39 -11.78
C MET A 160 10.12 -8.38 -10.77
N LEU A 161 8.97 -9.00 -11.06
CA LEU A 161 8.36 -9.98 -10.16
C LEU A 161 9.22 -11.24 -10.02
N ASP A 162 9.96 -11.67 -11.06
CA ASP A 162 10.93 -12.78 -10.98
C ASP A 162 12.07 -12.43 -10.03
N GLU A 163 12.66 -11.25 -10.17
CA GLU A 163 13.72 -10.75 -9.28
C GLU A 163 13.25 -10.70 -7.82
N LEU A 164 12.03 -10.21 -7.55
CA LEU A 164 11.46 -10.15 -6.20
C LEU A 164 11.13 -11.53 -5.61
N SER A 165 10.71 -12.45 -6.47
CA SER A 165 10.36 -13.82 -6.07
C SER A 165 11.57 -14.67 -5.73
N ALA A 166 12.73 -14.41 -6.33
CA ALA A 166 13.95 -15.22 -6.16
C ALA A 166 14.44 -15.30 -4.71
N GLY A 167 14.11 -14.30 -3.88
CA GLY A 167 14.48 -14.26 -2.46
C GLY A 167 13.41 -14.78 -1.49
N LEU A 168 12.27 -15.30 -2.01
CA LEU A 168 11.15 -15.73 -1.18
C LEU A 168 11.10 -17.26 -1.00
N ASN A 169 10.76 -17.69 0.21
CA ASN A 169 10.59 -19.10 0.56
C ASN A 169 9.10 -19.49 0.51
N ALA A 170 8.73 -20.33 -0.46
CA ALA A 170 7.37 -20.80 -0.63
C ALA A 170 6.81 -21.64 0.55
N GLN A 171 7.66 -22.09 1.46
CA GLN A 171 7.25 -22.80 2.67
C GLN A 171 6.95 -21.86 3.85
N ALA A 172 7.38 -20.60 3.79
CA ALA A 172 7.06 -19.60 4.79
C ALA A 172 5.68 -18.97 4.44
N PRO A 173 4.68 -19.03 5.35
CA PRO A 173 3.29 -18.65 5.00
C PRO A 173 3.14 -17.25 4.44
N HIS A 174 3.85 -16.27 4.97
CA HIS A 174 3.75 -14.88 4.52
C HIS A 174 4.43 -14.65 3.17
N GLU A 175 5.54 -15.33 2.91
CA GLU A 175 6.25 -15.28 1.63
C GLU A 175 5.48 -16.05 0.55
N ALA A 176 4.88 -17.20 0.92
CA ALA A 176 3.97 -17.93 0.04
C ALA A 176 2.75 -17.07 -0.37
N GLN A 177 2.22 -16.27 0.54
CA GLN A 177 1.16 -15.31 0.23
C GLN A 177 1.63 -14.29 -0.82
N VAL A 178 2.83 -13.73 -0.69
CA VAL A 178 3.38 -12.77 -1.67
C VAL A 178 3.54 -13.43 -3.05
N LEU A 179 4.08 -14.65 -3.10
CA LEU A 179 4.20 -15.41 -4.35
C LEU A 179 2.84 -15.63 -5.02
N HIS A 180 1.80 -15.90 -4.22
CA HIS A 180 0.44 -16.01 -4.72
C HIS A 180 -0.09 -14.68 -5.29
N LEU A 181 0.11 -13.55 -4.59
CA LEU A 181 -0.28 -12.23 -5.08
C LEU A 181 0.45 -11.88 -6.39
N PHE A 182 1.73 -12.21 -6.51
CA PHE A 182 2.51 -12.01 -7.73
C PHE A 182 1.99 -12.87 -8.88
N ALA A 183 1.64 -14.13 -8.63
CA ALA A 183 1.05 -15.00 -9.64
C ALA A 183 -0.29 -14.44 -10.16
N GLN A 184 -1.14 -13.93 -9.27
CA GLN A 184 -2.40 -13.29 -9.65
C GLN A 184 -2.20 -11.98 -10.42
N LEU A 185 -1.19 -11.17 -10.05
CA LEU A 185 -0.85 -9.96 -10.79
C LEU A 185 -0.36 -10.28 -12.21
N ARG A 186 0.41 -11.36 -12.39
CA ARG A 186 0.81 -11.85 -13.72
C ARG A 186 -0.40 -12.30 -14.55
N ASP A 187 -1.28 -13.09 -13.94
CA ASP A 187 -2.50 -13.59 -14.60
C ASP A 187 -3.38 -12.45 -15.09
N ILE A 188 -3.67 -11.46 -14.23
CA ILE A 188 -4.50 -10.32 -14.63
C ILE A 188 -3.81 -9.42 -15.67
N THR A 189 -2.48 -9.33 -15.65
CA THR A 189 -1.69 -8.63 -16.67
C THR A 189 -1.81 -9.34 -18.03
N GLN A 190 -1.70 -10.67 -18.05
CA GLN A 190 -1.88 -11.46 -19.28
C GLN A 190 -3.29 -11.30 -19.83
N GLN A 191 -4.32 -11.30 -18.99
CA GLN A 191 -5.68 -11.03 -19.42
C GLN A 191 -5.83 -9.61 -19.98
N ALA A 192 -5.19 -8.60 -19.36
CA ALA A 192 -5.20 -7.23 -19.86
C ALA A 192 -4.54 -7.09 -21.24
N THR A 193 -3.46 -7.83 -21.53
CA THR A 193 -2.87 -7.85 -22.89
C THR A 193 -3.82 -8.42 -23.93
N GLN A 194 -4.66 -9.39 -23.58
CA GLN A 194 -5.69 -9.92 -24.47
C GLN A 194 -6.82 -8.90 -24.70
N VAL A 195 -7.24 -8.21 -23.63
CA VAL A 195 -8.25 -7.15 -23.72
C VAL A 195 -7.76 -6.00 -24.60
N GLN A 196 -6.49 -5.65 -24.55
CA GLN A 196 -5.88 -4.57 -25.35
C GLN A 196 -6.12 -4.75 -26.86
N THR A 197 -6.25 -5.97 -27.34
CA THR A 197 -6.48 -6.28 -28.77
C THR A 197 -7.95 -6.15 -29.20
N ARG A 198 -8.88 -5.93 -28.28
CA ARG A 198 -10.32 -5.80 -28.57
C ARG A 198 -10.65 -4.39 -29.08
N PRO A 199 -11.74 -4.24 -29.86
CA PRO A 199 -12.18 -2.92 -30.32
C PRO A 199 -12.45 -1.91 -29.18
N ASP A 200 -12.98 -2.39 -28.03
CA ASP A 200 -13.27 -1.63 -26.82
C ASP A 200 -12.13 -1.65 -25.80
N GLY A 201 -11.02 -2.32 -26.12
CA GLY A 201 -9.94 -2.63 -25.19
C GLY A 201 -9.36 -1.40 -24.49
N SER A 202 -9.11 -0.33 -25.22
CA SER A 202 -8.58 0.92 -24.64
C SER A 202 -9.54 1.53 -23.62
N VAL A 203 -10.83 1.49 -23.87
CA VAL A 203 -11.86 2.02 -22.93
C VAL A 203 -11.91 1.13 -21.69
N THR A 204 -12.01 -0.19 -21.89
CA THR A 204 -12.05 -1.17 -20.80
C THR A 204 -10.82 -1.06 -19.89
N LEU A 205 -9.63 -0.98 -20.47
CA LEU A 205 -8.38 -0.84 -19.71
C LEU A 205 -8.30 0.49 -18.97
N SER A 206 -8.83 1.57 -19.53
CA SER A 206 -8.89 2.87 -18.83
C SER A 206 -9.81 2.82 -17.61
N TRP A 207 -10.93 2.08 -17.69
CA TRP A 207 -11.84 1.89 -16.55
C TRP A 207 -11.18 1.18 -15.37
N ILE A 208 -10.31 0.19 -15.63
CA ILE A 208 -9.72 -0.65 -14.57
C ILE A 208 -8.32 -0.19 -14.13
N ALA A 209 -7.77 0.85 -14.73
CA ALA A 209 -6.38 1.26 -14.47
C ALA A 209 -6.12 1.56 -13.00
N GLY A 210 -7.06 2.24 -12.32
CA GLY A 210 -6.97 2.52 -10.88
C GLY A 210 -6.96 1.25 -10.03
N ASP A 211 -7.85 0.29 -10.33
CA ASP A 211 -7.89 -0.99 -9.63
C ASP A 211 -6.63 -1.82 -9.89
N TYR A 212 -6.10 -1.80 -11.12
CA TYR A 212 -4.85 -2.45 -11.46
C TYR A 212 -3.65 -1.88 -10.69
N LEU A 213 -3.53 -0.55 -10.63
CA LEU A 213 -2.50 0.12 -9.83
C LEU A 213 -2.60 -0.29 -8.35
N ARG A 214 -3.83 -0.35 -7.84
CA ARG A 214 -4.06 -0.74 -6.44
C ARG A 214 -3.67 -2.19 -6.17
N VAL A 215 -3.98 -3.12 -7.08
CA VAL A 215 -3.53 -4.53 -7.02
C VAL A 215 -2.00 -4.61 -6.99
N ALA A 216 -1.32 -3.92 -7.92
CA ALA A 216 0.15 -3.88 -7.95
C ALA A 216 0.73 -3.29 -6.65
N THR A 217 0.12 -2.21 -6.12
CA THR A 217 0.51 -1.61 -4.85
C THR A 217 0.42 -2.60 -3.69
N LEU A 218 -0.70 -3.30 -3.56
CA LEU A 218 -0.92 -4.25 -2.46
C LEU A 218 0.04 -5.44 -2.51
N ALA A 219 0.35 -5.94 -3.71
CA ALA A 219 1.34 -6.99 -3.91
C ALA A 219 2.75 -6.53 -3.46
N LEU A 220 3.16 -5.33 -3.88
CA LEU A 220 4.45 -4.76 -3.47
C LEU A 220 4.50 -4.39 -1.99
N LEU A 221 3.39 -3.93 -1.42
CA LEU A 221 3.28 -3.65 0.02
C LEU A 221 3.44 -4.95 0.84
N ALA A 222 2.82 -6.04 0.41
CA ALA A 222 2.98 -7.35 1.03
C ALA A 222 4.45 -7.82 0.95
N TRP A 223 5.09 -7.67 -0.18
CA TRP A 223 6.52 -7.95 -0.35
C TRP A 223 7.39 -7.08 0.59
N SER A 224 7.09 -5.79 0.71
CA SER A 224 7.82 -4.90 1.61
C SER A 224 7.79 -5.38 3.06
N TRP A 225 6.66 -5.94 3.49
CA TRP A 225 6.53 -6.48 4.84
C TRP A 225 7.31 -7.78 5.04
N THR A 226 7.47 -8.64 4.04
CA THR A 226 8.39 -9.78 4.15
C THR A 226 9.85 -9.31 4.33
N ARG A 227 10.24 -8.18 3.71
CA ARG A 227 11.57 -7.58 3.90
C ARG A 227 11.76 -7.05 5.33
N ILE A 228 10.73 -6.41 5.91
CA ILE A 228 10.76 -5.95 7.31
C ILE A 228 10.89 -7.14 8.24
N GLU A 229 10.09 -8.19 8.04
CA GLU A 229 10.11 -9.40 8.88
C GLU A 229 11.44 -10.16 8.76
N ALA A 230 12.00 -10.28 7.56
CA ALA A 230 13.29 -10.91 7.32
C ALA A 230 14.47 -10.16 7.97
N ALA A 231 14.38 -8.84 8.12
CA ALA A 231 15.38 -8.02 8.78
C ALA A 231 15.43 -8.23 10.31
N GLN A 232 14.46 -8.96 10.88
CA GLN A 232 14.37 -9.27 12.32
C GLN A 232 14.64 -8.05 13.20
N PRO A 233 13.85 -6.98 13.08
CA PRO A 233 14.10 -5.75 13.83
C PRO A 233 14.04 -6.00 15.33
N THR A 234 14.92 -5.35 16.09
CA THR A 234 15.14 -5.57 17.53
C THR A 234 13.90 -5.30 18.39
N ASP A 235 12.98 -4.46 17.94
CA ASP A 235 11.69 -4.20 18.60
C ASP A 235 10.56 -4.98 17.90
N ALA A 236 10.51 -6.30 18.15
CA ALA A 236 9.53 -7.17 17.54
C ALA A 236 8.07 -6.74 17.82
N ALA A 237 7.78 -6.23 19.04
CA ALA A 237 6.43 -5.81 19.43
C ALA A 237 5.90 -4.68 18.56
N ARG A 238 6.77 -3.73 18.16
CA ARG A 238 6.42 -2.62 17.27
C ARG A 238 5.94 -3.08 15.89
N TRP A 239 6.46 -4.21 15.40
CA TRP A 239 6.24 -4.65 14.03
C TRP A 239 5.12 -5.69 13.90
N HIS A 240 4.83 -6.45 14.97
CA HIS A 240 3.83 -7.52 14.92
C HIS A 240 2.41 -7.01 14.70
N ALA A 241 1.97 -5.99 15.44
CA ALA A 241 0.60 -5.49 15.31
C ALA A 241 0.34 -4.87 13.92
N PRO A 242 1.20 -4.01 13.36
CA PRO A 242 1.04 -3.54 11.98
C PRO A 242 1.11 -4.64 10.92
N ALA A 243 2.00 -5.65 11.08
CA ALA A 243 2.07 -6.80 10.17
C ALA A 243 0.77 -7.62 10.18
N ALA A 244 0.20 -7.85 11.36
CA ALA A 244 -1.10 -8.51 11.51
C ALA A 244 -2.23 -7.66 10.90
N ALA A 245 -2.21 -6.35 11.12
CA ALA A 245 -3.19 -5.42 10.56
C ALA A 245 -3.13 -5.38 9.02
N LEU A 246 -1.93 -5.40 8.43
CA LEU A 246 -1.75 -5.53 6.97
C LEU A 246 -2.54 -6.74 6.43
N ARG A 247 -2.29 -7.91 7.01
CA ARG A 247 -2.88 -9.17 6.53
C ARG A 247 -4.38 -9.22 6.74
N ALA A 248 -4.85 -8.74 7.89
CA ALA A 248 -6.27 -8.83 8.26
C ALA A 248 -7.14 -7.77 7.60
N TRP A 249 -6.62 -6.56 7.36
CA TRP A 249 -7.44 -5.40 7.03
C TRP A 249 -7.05 -4.68 5.73
N VAL A 250 -5.82 -4.90 5.23
CA VAL A 250 -5.34 -4.25 4.01
C VAL A 250 -5.33 -5.22 2.83
N LEU A 251 -4.67 -6.37 2.97
CA LEU A 251 -4.52 -7.32 1.86
C LEU A 251 -5.82 -7.93 1.33
N PRO A 252 -6.92 -8.08 2.12
CA PRO A 252 -8.20 -8.53 1.55
C PRO A 252 -8.75 -7.64 0.44
N GLU A 253 -8.35 -6.37 0.37
CA GLU A 253 -8.69 -5.46 -0.74
C GLU A 253 -8.16 -5.99 -2.08
N PHE A 254 -7.07 -6.74 -2.11
CA PHE A 254 -6.47 -7.26 -3.32
C PHE A 254 -7.47 -8.12 -4.13
N GLU A 255 -8.10 -9.08 -3.50
CA GLU A 255 -9.09 -9.95 -4.15
C GLU A 255 -10.35 -9.17 -4.59
N MET A 256 -10.77 -8.20 -3.79
CA MET A 256 -11.88 -7.33 -4.17
C MET A 256 -11.58 -6.58 -5.47
N ARG A 257 -10.37 -5.99 -5.59
CA ARG A 257 -9.93 -5.26 -6.78
C ARG A 257 -9.77 -6.18 -8.00
N LEU A 258 -9.21 -7.38 -7.81
CA LEU A 258 -9.14 -8.37 -8.89
C LEU A 258 -10.52 -8.74 -9.42
N ASN A 259 -11.49 -8.92 -8.54
CA ASN A 259 -12.86 -9.25 -8.96
C ASN A 259 -13.52 -8.11 -9.74
N ILE A 260 -13.25 -6.85 -9.38
CA ILE A 260 -13.70 -5.68 -10.16
C ILE A 260 -13.09 -5.73 -11.56
N ILE A 261 -11.76 -5.92 -11.68
CA ILE A 261 -11.07 -5.99 -12.97
C ILE A 261 -11.63 -7.13 -13.83
N ARG A 262 -11.72 -8.34 -13.26
CA ARG A 262 -12.23 -9.52 -13.97
C ARG A 262 -13.67 -9.34 -14.46
N ALA A 263 -14.49 -8.62 -13.71
CA ALA A 263 -15.86 -8.33 -14.12
C ALA A 263 -15.91 -7.47 -15.40
N GLN A 264 -14.98 -6.51 -15.54
CA GLN A 264 -14.90 -5.66 -16.74
C GLN A 264 -14.29 -6.38 -17.96
N PHE A 265 -13.57 -7.48 -17.76
CA PHE A 265 -12.97 -8.25 -18.85
C PHE A 265 -13.96 -9.20 -19.54
N LYS A 266 -15.12 -9.44 -18.96
CA LYS A 266 -16.17 -10.24 -19.59
C LYS A 266 -16.73 -9.49 -20.79
N PRO A 267 -16.97 -10.17 -21.92
CA PRO A 267 -17.70 -9.57 -23.05
C PRO A 267 -19.09 -9.11 -22.57
N ALA A 268 -19.55 -7.97 -23.08
CA ALA A 268 -20.89 -7.48 -22.84
C ALA A 268 -21.96 -8.41 -23.43
#